data_f472928cccee18b567c48b9afd5e383c
#
_entry.id   f472928cccee18b567c48b9afd5e383c
#
_cell.length_a   1.000
_cell.length_b   1.000
_cell.length_c   1.000
_cell.angle_alpha   90.00
_cell.angle_beta   90.00
_cell.angle_gamma   90.00
#
_symmetry.space_group_name_H-M   'P 1'
#
loop_
_entity.id
_entity.type
_entity.pdbx_description
1 polymer ?
#
loop_
_entity_poly.entity_id
_entity_poly.type
_entity_poly.pdbx_seq_one_letter_code
_entity_poly.pdbx_strand_id
1 'polypeptide(L)'
;MYQITTFKSQNKERILECIYRNPSISRTEIAELTGITPATTTHTIAELIADSLVYEEHLPEVSLPSTAGRKRIPLNIYATSKYALGIEFNLKALTLCVTDLKGNIVYTEYTPYTDTMSTQITSFIIQKIRHTLDCCQIPESNFLGIGLAIPG
;
A
#
# COMPACT_ATOMS: atom_id res chain seq x y z
N MET A 1 17.07 14.59 -5.85
CA MET A 1 18.11 13.61 -6.21
C MET A 1 17.40 12.34 -6.67
N TYR A 2 17.27 12.11 -7.97
CA TYR A 2 16.63 10.91 -8.51
C TYR A 2 17.55 9.71 -8.21
N GLN A 3 17.08 8.79 -7.34
CA GLN A 3 17.78 7.50 -7.19
C GLN A 3 17.59 6.72 -8.49
N ILE A 4 18.69 6.30 -9.08
CA ILE A 4 18.67 5.36 -10.20
C ILE A 4 18.14 4.05 -9.64
N THR A 5 16.88 3.74 -9.97
CA THR A 5 16.22 2.50 -9.58
C THR A 5 16.98 1.35 -10.24
N THR A 6 17.55 0.46 -9.45
CA THR A 6 18.25 -0.73 -10.00
C THR A 6 17.23 -1.67 -10.64
N PHE A 7 17.63 -2.50 -11.61
CA PHE A 7 16.77 -3.52 -12.24
C PHE A 7 16.03 -4.38 -11.21
N LYS A 8 16.66 -4.66 -10.06
CA LYS A 8 16.03 -5.40 -8.95
C LYS A 8 14.86 -4.64 -8.36
N SER A 9 14.97 -3.33 -8.16
CA SER A 9 13.88 -2.47 -7.67
C SER A 9 12.74 -2.40 -8.68
N GLN A 10 13.05 -2.26 -9.97
CA GLN A 10 12.04 -2.23 -11.04
C GLN A 10 11.23 -3.54 -11.11
N ASN A 11 11.88 -4.70 -10.99
CA ASN A 11 11.19 -5.98 -10.97
C ASN A 11 10.27 -6.12 -9.75
N LYS A 12 10.72 -5.64 -8.58
CA LYS A 12 9.93 -5.64 -7.35
C LYS A 12 8.66 -4.79 -7.50
N GLU A 13 8.78 -3.58 -8.07
CA GLU A 13 7.65 -2.68 -8.35
C GLU A 13 6.67 -3.33 -9.35
N ARG A 14 7.17 -3.86 -10.47
CA ARG A 14 6.33 -4.50 -11.50
C ARG A 14 5.56 -5.71 -10.96
N ILE A 15 6.21 -6.55 -10.15
CA ILE A 15 5.58 -7.72 -9.55
C ILE A 15 4.53 -7.29 -8.52
N LEU A 16 4.84 -6.30 -7.67
CA LEU A 16 3.90 -5.78 -6.68
C LEU A 16 2.67 -5.15 -7.36
N GLU A 17 2.87 -4.36 -8.40
CA GLU A 17 1.78 -3.78 -9.21
C GLU A 17 0.94 -4.88 -9.87
N CYS A 18 1.56 -5.93 -10.41
CA CYS A 18 0.87 -7.06 -11.01
C CYS A 18 -0.05 -7.77 -9.99
N ILE A 19 0.44 -8.01 -8.76
CA ILE A 19 -0.36 -8.62 -7.68
C ILE A 19 -1.49 -7.68 -7.25
N TYR A 20 -1.21 -6.38 -7.15
CA TYR A 20 -2.22 -5.37 -6.78
C TYR A 20 -3.39 -5.34 -7.76
N ARG A 21 -3.09 -5.38 -9.07
CA ARG A 21 -4.10 -5.34 -10.13
C ARG A 21 -4.85 -6.65 -10.33
N ASN A 22 -4.27 -7.78 -9.91
CA ASN A 22 -4.81 -9.11 -10.13
C ASN A 22 -4.84 -9.90 -8.81
N PRO A 23 -5.83 -9.67 -7.93
CA PRO A 23 -5.97 -10.42 -6.68
C PRO A 23 -6.01 -11.94 -6.91
N SER A 24 -5.43 -12.70 -6.01
CA SER A 24 -5.34 -14.17 -6.06
C SER A 24 -4.57 -14.72 -7.25
N ILE A 25 -3.63 -13.94 -7.79
CA ILE A 25 -2.75 -14.36 -8.90
C ILE A 25 -1.67 -15.33 -8.43
N SER A 26 -1.28 -16.27 -9.29
CA SER A 26 -0.19 -17.21 -9.02
C SER A 26 1.17 -16.71 -9.52
N ARG A 27 2.26 -17.32 -9.01
CA ARG A 27 3.63 -17.00 -9.47
C ARG A 27 3.84 -17.20 -10.97
N THR A 28 3.20 -18.22 -11.56
CA THR A 28 3.31 -18.52 -12.98
C THR A 28 2.66 -17.42 -13.82
N GLU A 29 1.45 -17.02 -13.46
CA GLU A 29 0.74 -15.91 -14.13
C GLU A 29 1.48 -14.59 -14.01
N ILE A 30 2.09 -14.31 -12.84
CA ILE A 30 2.93 -13.11 -12.67
C ILE A 30 4.12 -13.15 -13.63
N ALA A 31 4.81 -14.28 -13.75
CA ALA A 31 5.93 -14.42 -14.67
C ALA A 31 5.50 -14.21 -16.14
N GLU A 32 4.36 -14.77 -16.53
CA GLU A 32 3.78 -14.60 -17.87
C GLU A 32 3.39 -13.14 -18.15
N LEU A 33 2.65 -12.50 -17.25
CA LEU A 33 2.18 -11.11 -17.42
C LEU A 33 3.30 -10.07 -17.38
N THR A 34 4.32 -10.31 -16.54
CA THR A 34 5.42 -9.35 -16.39
C THR A 34 6.57 -9.60 -17.35
N GLY A 35 6.66 -10.80 -17.96
CA GLY A 35 7.83 -11.22 -18.75
C GLY A 35 9.10 -11.41 -17.92
N ILE A 36 8.98 -11.47 -16.58
CA ILE A 36 10.09 -11.72 -15.67
C ILE A 36 10.28 -13.23 -15.54
N THR A 37 11.54 -13.69 -15.51
CA THR A 37 11.79 -15.15 -15.44
C THR A 37 11.18 -15.77 -14.19
N PRO A 38 10.69 -17.02 -14.23
CA PRO A 38 10.08 -17.70 -13.07
C PRO A 38 10.98 -17.73 -11.83
N ALA A 39 12.29 -17.87 -12.02
CA ALA A 39 13.27 -17.85 -10.93
C ALA A 39 13.32 -16.48 -10.22
N THR A 40 13.43 -15.41 -10.99
CA THR A 40 13.42 -14.03 -10.47
C THR A 40 12.08 -13.70 -9.81
N THR A 41 10.96 -14.08 -10.44
CA THR A 41 9.61 -13.89 -9.89
C THR A 41 9.48 -14.56 -8.53
N THR A 42 9.89 -15.83 -8.41
CA THR A 42 9.83 -16.58 -7.13
C THR A 42 10.68 -15.93 -6.05
N HIS A 43 11.90 -15.51 -6.40
CA HIS A 43 12.80 -14.84 -5.44
C HIS A 43 12.23 -13.50 -4.96
N THR A 44 11.75 -12.68 -5.90
CA THR A 44 11.18 -11.37 -5.57
C THR A 44 9.91 -11.48 -4.74
N ILE A 45 9.05 -12.46 -5.03
CA ILE A 45 7.84 -12.73 -4.21
C ILE A 45 8.23 -13.15 -2.80
N ALA A 46 9.27 -13.97 -2.63
CA ALA A 46 9.76 -14.33 -1.29
C ALA A 46 10.24 -13.09 -0.50
N GLU A 47 10.91 -12.14 -1.15
CA GLU A 47 11.27 -10.86 -0.54
C GLU A 47 10.03 -10.04 -0.15
N LEU A 48 9.02 -9.94 -1.04
CA LEU A 48 7.76 -9.21 -0.75
C LEU A 48 6.98 -9.83 0.42
N ILE A 49 7.01 -11.15 0.56
CA ILE A 49 6.39 -11.85 1.71
C ILE A 49 7.19 -11.57 2.99
N ALA A 50 8.52 -11.62 2.95
CA ALA A 50 9.38 -11.30 4.08
C ALA A 50 9.19 -9.85 4.55
N ASP A 51 8.96 -8.91 3.62
CA ASP A 51 8.63 -7.50 3.91
C ASP A 51 7.17 -7.30 4.35
N SER A 52 6.38 -8.37 4.47
CA SER A 52 4.94 -8.34 4.81
C SER A 52 4.08 -7.50 3.86
N LEU A 53 4.48 -7.35 2.60
CA LEU A 53 3.71 -6.62 1.58
C LEU A 53 2.74 -7.54 0.83
N VAL A 54 3.06 -8.83 0.74
CA VAL A 54 2.30 -9.86 0.04
C VAL A 54 2.13 -11.07 0.95
N TYR A 55 1.05 -11.79 0.81
CA TYR A 55 0.84 -13.07 1.49
C TYR A 55 0.33 -14.14 0.52
N GLU A 56 0.58 -15.42 0.88
CA GLU A 56 0.01 -16.59 0.23
C GLU A 56 -1.37 -16.90 0.83
N GLU A 57 -2.36 -17.00 -0.03
CA GLU A 57 -3.69 -17.39 0.41
C GLU A 57 -3.78 -18.92 0.53
N HIS A 58 -3.98 -19.40 1.75
CA HIS A 58 -4.22 -20.82 1.99
C HIS A 58 -5.71 -21.12 1.77
N LEU A 59 -6.03 -21.63 0.58
CA LEU A 59 -7.38 -22.12 0.31
C LEU A 59 -7.62 -23.38 1.14
N PRO A 60 -8.78 -23.52 1.83
CA PRO A 60 -9.12 -24.74 2.51
C PRO A 60 -9.08 -25.92 1.54
N GLU A 61 -8.59 -27.06 1.98
CA GLU A 61 -8.57 -28.30 1.20
C GLU A 61 -10.01 -28.80 0.98
N VAL A 62 -10.67 -28.22 -0.02
CA VAL A 62 -11.81 -28.89 -0.62
C VAL A 62 -11.23 -30.02 -1.44
N SER A 63 -11.59 -31.25 -1.09
CA SER A 63 -11.15 -32.50 -1.75
C SER A 63 -11.61 -32.52 -3.20
N LEU A 64 -10.90 -31.80 -4.07
CA LEU A 64 -11.03 -31.96 -5.50
C LEU A 64 -10.15 -33.14 -5.92
N PRO A 65 -10.63 -34.03 -6.81
CA PRO A 65 -9.84 -35.15 -7.29
C PRO A 65 -8.51 -34.64 -7.85
N SER A 66 -7.41 -35.23 -7.39
CA SER A 66 -6.04 -34.96 -7.78
C SER A 66 -5.84 -35.24 -9.27
N THR A 67 -6.19 -34.29 -10.10
CA THR A 67 -5.68 -34.23 -11.47
C THR A 67 -4.31 -33.54 -11.42
N ALA A 68 -3.29 -34.27 -11.88
CA ALA A 68 -1.88 -33.97 -11.80
C ALA A 68 -1.52 -32.52 -12.18
N GLY A 69 -1.08 -31.74 -11.20
CA GLY A 69 -0.54 -30.38 -11.37
C GLY A 69 -0.11 -29.81 -10.02
N ARG A 70 1.03 -29.09 -10.00
CA ARG A 70 1.47 -28.36 -8.79
C ARG A 70 0.37 -27.41 -8.35
N LYS A 71 -0.13 -27.56 -7.10
CA LYS A 71 -1.19 -26.74 -6.51
C LYS A 71 -0.85 -25.25 -6.67
N ARG A 72 -1.74 -24.48 -7.30
CA ARG A 72 -1.61 -23.03 -7.42
C ARG A 72 -1.76 -22.43 -6.03
N ILE A 73 -0.82 -21.58 -5.64
CA ILE A 73 -0.90 -20.83 -4.39
C ILE A 73 -1.19 -19.38 -4.78
N PRO A 74 -2.41 -18.88 -4.48
CA PRO A 74 -2.78 -17.49 -4.78
C PRO A 74 -1.98 -16.51 -3.91
N LEU A 75 -1.68 -15.36 -4.47
CA LEU A 75 -0.96 -14.26 -3.83
C LEU A 75 -1.85 -13.04 -3.76
N ASN A 76 -1.81 -12.35 -2.63
CA ASN A 76 -2.55 -11.13 -2.40
C ASN A 76 -1.70 -10.08 -1.68
N ILE A 77 -2.07 -8.79 -1.85
CA ILE A 77 -1.49 -7.68 -1.08
C ILE A 77 -1.96 -7.76 0.37
N TYR A 78 -1.01 -7.62 1.30
CA TYR A 78 -1.32 -7.50 2.73
C TYR A 78 -1.70 -6.05 3.03
N ALA A 79 -2.98 -5.74 2.88
CA ALA A 79 -3.52 -4.38 2.89
C ALA A 79 -3.07 -3.55 4.10
N THR A 80 -3.13 -4.14 5.30
CA THR A 80 -2.87 -3.45 6.58
C THR A 80 -1.39 -3.42 6.98
N SER A 81 -0.47 -3.84 6.11
CA SER A 81 0.96 -3.82 6.42
C SER A 81 1.56 -2.42 6.36
N LYS A 82 1.02 -1.55 5.53
CA LYS A 82 1.47 -0.16 5.38
C LYS A 82 0.28 0.78 5.17
N TYR A 83 0.52 2.05 5.50
CA TYR A 83 -0.48 3.11 5.44
C TYR A 83 0.09 4.39 4.84
N ALA A 84 -0.76 5.19 4.23
CA ALA A 84 -0.42 6.53 3.76
C ALA A 84 -1.45 7.54 4.28
N LEU A 85 -1.01 8.79 4.50
CA LEU A 85 -1.86 9.91 4.88
C LEU A 85 -1.98 10.87 3.70
N GLY A 86 -3.21 11.10 3.24
CA GLY A 86 -3.56 12.18 2.34
C GLY A 86 -4.04 13.40 3.14
N ILE A 87 -3.60 14.57 2.74
CA ILE A 87 -4.02 15.86 3.30
C ILE A 87 -4.53 16.72 2.16
N GLU A 88 -5.75 17.16 2.23
CA GLU A 88 -6.30 18.19 1.36
C GLU A 88 -6.53 19.47 2.18
N PHE A 89 -5.92 20.56 1.76
CA PHE A 89 -6.15 21.87 2.35
C PHE A 89 -6.73 22.81 1.30
N ASN A 90 -7.89 23.37 1.56
CA ASN A 90 -8.55 24.35 0.70
C ASN A 90 -9.14 25.51 1.54
N LEU A 91 -9.76 26.51 0.88
CA LEU A 91 -10.33 27.68 1.55
C LEU A 91 -11.52 27.39 2.47
N LYS A 92 -12.03 26.15 2.48
CA LYS A 92 -13.18 25.75 3.29
C LYS A 92 -12.80 24.84 4.45
N ALA A 93 -11.77 24.01 4.27
CA ALA A 93 -11.44 22.96 5.23
C ALA A 93 -10.05 22.39 5.05
N LEU A 94 -9.61 21.70 6.11
CA LEU A 94 -8.53 20.73 6.12
C LEU A 94 -9.16 19.33 6.22
N THR A 95 -8.88 18.48 5.25
CA THR A 95 -9.29 17.07 5.28
C THR A 95 -8.06 16.18 5.38
N LEU A 96 -8.07 15.25 6.32
CA LEU A 96 -7.07 14.20 6.45
C LEU A 96 -7.72 12.86 6.15
N CYS A 97 -7.03 12.01 5.38
CA CYS A 97 -7.51 10.68 5.02
C CYS A 97 -6.36 9.68 5.13
N VAL A 98 -6.51 8.66 5.97
CA VAL A 98 -5.56 7.54 6.09
C VAL A 98 -6.08 6.39 5.25
N THR A 99 -5.21 5.83 4.40
CA THR A 99 -5.52 4.65 3.59
C THR A 99 -4.53 3.53 3.87
N ASP A 100 -5.01 2.28 3.71
CA ASP A 100 -4.16 1.10 3.65
C ASP A 100 -3.51 0.94 2.25
N LEU A 101 -2.70 -0.12 2.05
CA LEU A 101 -2.03 -0.41 0.77
C LEU A 101 -3.00 -0.69 -0.40
N LYS A 102 -4.23 -1.06 -0.14
CA LYS A 102 -5.26 -1.27 -1.17
C LYS A 102 -6.08 -0.01 -1.47
N GLY A 103 -5.78 1.10 -0.79
CA GLY A 103 -6.53 2.35 -0.93
C GLY A 103 -7.85 2.36 -0.16
N ASN A 104 -8.10 1.38 0.72
CA ASN A 104 -9.27 1.44 1.60
C ASN A 104 -9.07 2.53 2.62
N ILE A 105 -10.11 3.35 2.83
CA ILE A 105 -10.09 4.42 3.83
C ILE A 105 -10.19 3.79 5.22
N VAL A 106 -9.17 4.05 6.05
CA VAL A 106 -9.08 3.59 7.43
C VAL A 106 -9.60 4.66 8.39
N TYR A 107 -9.31 5.92 8.06
CA TYR A 107 -9.72 7.05 8.89
C TYR A 107 -9.89 8.30 8.02
N THR A 108 -10.85 9.14 8.37
CA THR A 108 -11.03 10.47 7.74
C THR A 108 -11.38 11.48 8.82
N GLU A 109 -10.73 12.63 8.78
CA GLU A 109 -11.02 13.78 9.62
C GLU A 109 -11.25 15.01 8.75
N TYR A 110 -12.35 15.71 9.01
CA TYR A 110 -12.70 16.97 8.37
C TYR A 110 -12.69 18.09 9.40
N THR A 111 -11.92 19.15 9.17
CA THR A 111 -11.87 20.33 10.04
C THR A 111 -12.18 21.58 9.22
N PRO A 112 -13.31 22.27 9.47
CA PRO A 112 -13.63 23.52 8.78
C PRO A 112 -12.53 24.56 9.00
N TYR A 113 -12.23 25.30 7.95
CA TYR A 113 -11.28 26.42 8.02
C TYR A 113 -11.88 27.57 8.85
N THR A 114 -11.05 28.17 9.70
CA THR A 114 -11.39 29.38 10.47
C THR A 114 -10.28 30.42 10.31
N ASP A 115 -10.62 31.70 10.34
CA ASP A 115 -9.65 32.79 10.14
C ASP A 115 -8.48 32.77 11.14
N THR A 116 -8.71 32.22 12.33
CA THR A 116 -7.67 32.05 13.35
C THR A 116 -6.58 31.04 12.98
N MET A 117 -6.84 30.16 11.99
CA MET A 117 -5.86 29.20 11.50
C MET A 117 -4.83 29.83 10.56
N SER A 118 -5.13 30.98 9.95
CA SER A 118 -4.27 31.60 8.93
C SER A 118 -2.86 31.93 9.44
N THR A 119 -2.72 32.34 10.68
CA THR A 119 -1.44 32.77 11.27
C THR A 119 -0.56 31.63 11.77
N GLN A 120 -1.12 30.43 11.97
CA GLN A 120 -0.42 29.26 12.53
C GLN A 120 -0.73 27.95 11.80
N ILE A 121 -1.05 28.05 10.49
CA ILE A 121 -1.52 26.91 9.69
C ILE A 121 -0.58 25.71 9.75
N THR A 122 0.74 25.92 9.67
CA THR A 122 1.73 24.83 9.71
C THR A 122 1.68 24.07 11.03
N SER A 123 1.65 24.78 12.15
CA SER A 123 1.58 24.17 13.48
C SER A 123 0.27 23.41 13.65
N PHE A 124 -0.82 23.95 13.15
CA PHE A 124 -2.13 23.32 13.19
C PHE A 124 -2.15 22.00 12.36
N ILE A 125 -1.63 22.03 11.13
CA ILE A 125 -1.53 20.82 10.29
C ILE A 125 -0.68 19.75 10.98
N ILE A 126 0.48 20.12 11.53
CA ILE A 126 1.35 19.18 12.24
C ILE A 126 0.64 18.55 13.45
N GLN A 127 -0.09 19.34 14.22
CA GLN A 127 -0.87 18.85 15.37
C GLN A 127 -1.95 17.86 14.90
N LYS A 128 -2.66 18.17 13.81
CA LYS A 128 -3.68 17.30 13.22
C LYS A 128 -3.09 15.98 12.72
N ILE A 129 -1.94 16.03 12.04
CA ILE A 129 -1.24 14.82 11.58
C ILE A 129 -0.93 13.90 12.76
N ARG A 130 -0.31 14.45 13.83
CA ARG A 130 0.03 13.67 15.03
C ARG A 130 -1.22 13.04 15.64
N HIS A 131 -2.26 13.84 15.85
CA HIS A 131 -3.53 13.36 16.39
C HIS A 131 -4.12 12.22 15.54
N THR A 132 -4.14 12.37 14.23
CA THR A 132 -4.64 11.35 13.30
C THR A 132 -3.84 10.04 13.41
N LEU A 133 -2.52 10.11 13.44
CA LEU A 133 -1.66 8.93 13.57
C LEU A 133 -1.85 8.24 14.91
N ASP A 134 -1.97 9.01 16.00
CA ASP A 134 -2.24 8.50 17.35
C ASP A 134 -3.61 7.80 17.42
N CYS A 135 -4.65 8.41 16.84
CA CYS A 135 -6.00 7.81 16.76
C CYS A 135 -6.02 6.50 16.00
N CYS A 136 -5.25 6.40 14.91
CA CYS A 136 -5.17 5.19 14.09
C CYS A 136 -4.28 4.12 14.70
N GLN A 137 -3.48 4.43 15.72
CA GLN A 137 -2.50 3.53 16.34
C GLN A 137 -1.53 2.88 15.32
N ILE A 138 -1.17 3.62 14.27
CA ILE A 138 -0.29 3.14 13.21
C ILE A 138 1.16 3.30 13.66
N PRO A 139 1.94 2.21 13.75
CA PRO A 139 3.36 2.29 14.03
C PRO A 139 4.10 3.09 12.95
N GLU A 140 5.08 3.90 13.33
CA GLU A 140 5.88 4.71 12.38
C GLU A 140 6.53 3.84 11.29
N SER A 141 6.96 2.62 11.63
CA SER A 141 7.53 1.65 10.68
C SER A 141 6.54 1.20 9.59
N ASN A 142 5.24 1.36 9.83
CA ASN A 142 4.19 0.98 8.89
C ASN A 142 3.64 2.18 8.11
N PHE A 143 4.19 3.36 8.35
CA PHE A 143 3.78 4.58 7.69
C PHE A 143 4.66 4.89 6.47
N LEU A 144 4.05 5.00 5.28
CA LEU A 144 4.76 5.23 4.01
C LEU A 144 5.11 6.69 3.79
N GLY A 145 4.24 7.60 4.20
CA GLY A 145 4.42 9.02 3.98
C GLY A 145 3.12 9.80 3.87
N ILE A 146 3.26 11.09 3.52
CA ILE A 146 2.18 12.05 3.42
C ILE A 146 2.09 12.59 2.00
N GLY A 147 0.87 12.57 1.44
CA GLY A 147 0.53 13.28 0.22
C GLY A 147 -0.23 14.57 0.55
N LEU A 148 0.16 15.70 -0.01
CA LEU A 148 -0.50 16.98 0.20
C LEU A 148 -1.12 17.48 -1.11
N ALA A 149 -2.43 17.73 -1.08
CA ALA A 149 -3.18 18.38 -2.16
C ALA A 149 -3.48 19.84 -1.77
N ILE A 150 -3.04 20.78 -2.59
CA ILE A 150 -3.27 22.22 -2.45
C ILE A 150 -3.97 22.70 -3.71
N PRO A 151 -5.04 23.50 -3.60
CA PRO A 151 -5.67 24.10 -4.78
C PRO A 151 -4.69 25.05 -5.47
N GLY A 152 -4.61 24.97 -6.80
CA GLY A 152 -3.84 25.87 -7.66
C GLY A 152 -4.58 27.15 -7.93
#